data_7d478398a9462148ccbf6734c0b36157
#
_entry.id   7d478398a9462148ccbf6734c0b36157
#
_cell.length_a   1.000
_cell.length_b   1.000
_cell.length_c   1.000
_cell.angle_alpha   90.00
_cell.angle_beta   90.00
_cell.angle_gamma   90.00
#
_symmetry.space_group_name_H-M   'P 1'
#
loop_
_entity.id
_entity.type
_entity.pdbx_description
1 polymer ?
#
loop_
_entity_poly.entity_id
_entity_poly.type
_entity_poly.pdbx_seq_one_letter_code
_entity_poly.pdbx_strand_id
1 'polypeptide(L)'
;MAVFTTLRVLDPFGTFLAEVATYGTPGGEGNATVPLDVTLNCSPGAIGVLETTLPLSFDPTLLNEDTRIGVYRAINGRAPYLDNGAIYQIRYLDYGPDSIFVRAYHATNILDRRIIAYAAGSSFTTKAATFADDIIKTFVNENMLAGIVGASRDGVETYADVSAYLTKQANLSQGASVAKSAARRKLLDVATDLANASTTAGTYLTFEIIAPTESTLELRTYATQRGVDRRASTANPVILSQQRGNLIDAHLVIDYTQAASFIVAGGQGEETARLIGTAIDTTRAANSPFGRIERFRDASTIASQAAADDEADSQLRAARPLILFTGQLVETPALTRGIDFDLGDMLTAESPQSGQQYDVRLDVIRETITSEGRRVACGLRSVT
;
A
#
# COMPACT_ATOMS: atom_id res chain seq x y z
N MET A 1 -17.94 -20.15 -11.47
CA MET A 1 -16.99 -19.13 -11.98
C MET A 1 -15.62 -19.76 -12.03
N ALA A 2 -14.89 -19.62 -13.13
CA ALA A 2 -13.56 -20.17 -13.28
C ALA A 2 -12.54 -18.99 -13.22
N VAL A 3 -11.65 -19.04 -12.24
CA VAL A 3 -10.51 -18.13 -12.12
C VAL A 3 -9.24 -18.98 -12.17
N PHE A 4 -8.36 -18.67 -13.09
CA PHE A 4 -7.09 -19.36 -13.26
C PHE A 4 -5.95 -18.37 -13.03
N THR A 5 -4.88 -18.86 -12.44
CA THR A 5 -3.71 -18.05 -12.14
C THR A 5 -2.47 -18.75 -12.69
N THR A 6 -1.62 -18.00 -13.39
CA THR A 6 -0.31 -18.46 -13.85
C THR A 6 0.76 -17.49 -13.39
N LEU A 7 1.98 -17.99 -13.21
CA LEU A 7 3.15 -17.22 -12.88
C LEU A 7 4.02 -17.07 -14.12
N ARG A 8 4.36 -15.86 -14.51
CA ARG A 8 5.40 -15.62 -15.53
C ARG A 8 6.68 -15.21 -14.85
N VAL A 9 7.73 -15.94 -15.19
CA VAL A 9 9.10 -15.65 -14.77
C VAL A 9 9.76 -14.83 -15.87
N LEU A 10 10.26 -13.67 -15.50
CA LEU A 10 10.89 -12.71 -16.40
C LEU A 10 12.32 -12.45 -15.89
N ASP A 11 13.24 -12.15 -16.75
CA ASP A 11 14.56 -11.71 -16.32
C ASP A 11 14.48 -10.36 -15.55
N PRO A 12 15.58 -9.88 -14.93
CA PRO A 12 15.55 -8.59 -14.21
C PRO A 12 15.17 -7.39 -15.07
N PHE A 13 15.22 -7.52 -16.39
CA PHE A 13 14.89 -6.47 -17.34
C PHE A 13 13.46 -6.58 -17.90
N GLY A 14 12.76 -7.67 -17.56
CA GLY A 14 11.37 -7.92 -17.97
C GLY A 14 11.21 -8.75 -19.24
N THR A 15 12.27 -9.44 -19.70
CA THR A 15 12.17 -10.40 -20.78
C THR A 15 11.56 -11.70 -20.28
N PHE A 16 10.60 -12.25 -21.02
CA PHE A 16 9.96 -13.51 -20.68
C PHE A 16 10.96 -14.68 -20.71
N LEU A 17 10.96 -15.48 -19.64
CA LEU A 17 11.80 -16.68 -19.50
C LEU A 17 10.98 -17.97 -19.45
N ALA A 18 9.95 -18.01 -18.60
CA ALA A 18 9.14 -19.20 -18.39
C ALA A 18 7.74 -18.85 -17.87
N GLU A 19 6.79 -19.77 -18.05
CA GLU A 19 5.46 -19.72 -17.44
C GLU A 19 5.21 -20.97 -16.60
N VAL A 20 4.63 -20.78 -15.42
CA VAL A 20 4.33 -21.87 -14.47
C VAL A 20 2.85 -21.79 -14.10
N ALA A 21 2.13 -22.91 -14.27
CA ALA A 21 0.74 -23.01 -13.89
C ALA A 21 0.61 -23.20 -12.37
N THR A 22 -0.34 -22.51 -11.74
CA THR A 22 -0.73 -22.80 -10.35
C THR A 22 -1.78 -23.92 -10.30
N TYR A 23 -2.02 -24.49 -9.12
CA TYR A 23 -3.08 -25.49 -8.95
C TYR A 23 -4.43 -24.98 -9.46
N GLY A 24 -5.21 -25.87 -10.09
CA GLY A 24 -6.52 -25.58 -10.64
C GLY A 24 -6.53 -24.87 -12.00
N THR A 25 -5.36 -24.58 -12.59
CA THR A 25 -5.28 -24.01 -13.95
C THR A 25 -5.48 -25.13 -15.01
N PRO A 26 -6.44 -24.98 -15.96
CA PRO A 26 -6.64 -25.97 -17.04
C PRO A 26 -5.41 -26.08 -17.93
N GLY A 27 -5.12 -27.30 -18.37
CA GLY A 27 -3.92 -27.60 -19.19
C GLY A 27 -2.65 -27.80 -18.38
N GLY A 28 -2.72 -27.67 -17.07
CA GLY A 28 -1.66 -28.07 -16.14
C GLY A 28 -1.56 -29.59 -15.94
N GLU A 29 -2.48 -30.36 -16.52
CA GLU A 29 -2.40 -31.83 -16.52
C GLU A 29 -1.22 -32.27 -17.39
N GLY A 30 -0.09 -32.57 -16.73
CA GLY A 30 1.18 -32.91 -17.38
C GLY A 30 2.30 -31.90 -17.18
N ASN A 31 2.00 -30.67 -16.83
CA ASN A 31 2.98 -29.70 -16.31
C ASN A 31 2.88 -29.62 -14.78
N ALA A 32 4.00 -29.53 -14.09
CA ALA A 32 4.00 -29.38 -12.65
C ALA A 32 3.24 -28.12 -12.26
N THR A 33 2.12 -28.28 -11.52
CA THR A 33 1.38 -27.17 -10.95
C THR A 33 1.97 -26.81 -9.60
N VAL A 34 2.03 -25.51 -9.28
CA VAL A 34 2.69 -25.01 -8.08
C VAL A 34 1.72 -24.31 -7.13
N PRO A 35 1.99 -24.35 -5.82
CA PRO A 35 1.27 -23.52 -4.85
C PRO A 35 1.64 -22.05 -5.03
N LEU A 36 0.72 -21.18 -4.65
CA LEU A 36 0.92 -19.74 -4.63
C LEU A 36 0.37 -19.16 -3.33
N ASP A 37 1.14 -18.33 -2.67
CA ASP A 37 0.67 -17.41 -1.64
C ASP A 37 1.10 -15.99 -2.04
N VAL A 38 0.16 -15.13 -2.34
CA VAL A 38 0.44 -13.78 -2.77
C VAL A 38 -0.36 -12.77 -1.96
N THR A 39 0.34 -11.76 -1.44
CA THR A 39 -0.25 -10.63 -0.73
C THR A 39 -0.09 -9.37 -1.55
N LEU A 40 -1.22 -8.73 -1.87
CA LEU A 40 -1.31 -7.38 -2.39
C LEU A 40 -1.66 -6.44 -1.24
N ASN A 41 -1.02 -5.27 -1.18
CA ASN A 41 -1.26 -4.29 -0.12
C ASN A 41 -1.14 -2.89 -0.69
N CYS A 42 -2.15 -2.03 -0.46
CA CYS A 42 -2.16 -0.65 -0.88
C CYS A 42 -1.98 0.36 0.27
N SER A 43 -1.72 -0.10 1.49
CA SER A 43 -1.37 0.80 2.59
C SER A 43 0.01 1.44 2.33
N PRO A 44 0.23 2.72 2.68
CA PRO A 44 1.51 3.38 2.45
C PRO A 44 2.67 2.61 3.09
N GLY A 45 3.71 2.34 2.29
CA GLY A 45 4.93 1.65 2.74
C GLY A 45 4.80 0.14 2.96
N ALA A 46 3.61 -0.42 2.86
CA ALA A 46 3.44 -1.86 2.96
C ALA A 46 3.88 -2.54 1.65
N ILE A 47 4.67 -3.60 1.78
CA ILE A 47 5.21 -4.35 0.64
C ILE A 47 4.45 -5.67 0.52
N GLY A 48 3.87 -5.91 -0.65
CA GLY A 48 3.30 -7.19 -1.01
C GLY A 48 4.37 -8.28 -1.13
N VAL A 49 4.01 -9.52 -0.83
CA VAL A 49 4.92 -10.67 -0.87
C VAL A 49 4.30 -11.76 -1.71
N LEU A 50 5.13 -12.44 -2.48
CA LEU A 50 4.79 -13.65 -3.22
C LEU A 50 5.67 -14.78 -2.73
N GLU A 51 5.04 -15.91 -2.39
CA GLU A 51 5.72 -17.15 -2.04
C GLU A 51 5.19 -18.28 -2.92
N THR A 52 6.10 -19.09 -3.43
CA THR A 52 5.77 -20.28 -4.22
C THR A 52 6.85 -21.34 -4.05
N THR A 53 6.50 -22.58 -4.37
CA THR A 53 7.44 -23.71 -4.36
C THR A 53 7.46 -24.33 -5.75
N LEU A 54 8.61 -24.25 -6.41
CA LEU A 54 8.83 -24.78 -7.74
C LEU A 54 9.37 -26.22 -7.66
N PRO A 55 9.03 -27.09 -8.62
CA PRO A 55 9.60 -28.44 -8.68
C PRO A 55 11.08 -28.39 -9.10
N LEU A 56 11.85 -29.43 -8.74
CA LEU A 56 13.26 -29.54 -9.17
C LEU A 56 13.45 -29.65 -10.70
N SER A 57 12.39 -29.94 -11.44
CA SER A 57 12.42 -29.92 -12.91
C SER A 57 12.43 -28.52 -13.49
N PHE A 58 12.16 -27.48 -12.68
CA PHE A 58 12.30 -26.10 -13.11
C PHE A 58 13.77 -25.74 -13.24
N ASP A 59 14.14 -25.05 -14.31
CA ASP A 59 15.53 -24.66 -14.55
C ASP A 59 15.96 -23.59 -13.50
N PRO A 60 16.84 -23.95 -12.54
CA PRO A 60 17.26 -23.04 -11.49
C PRO A 60 18.10 -21.86 -12.01
N THR A 61 18.67 -21.96 -13.21
CA THR A 61 19.48 -20.88 -13.80
C THR A 61 18.63 -19.65 -14.18
N LEU A 62 17.32 -19.81 -14.28
CA LEU A 62 16.37 -18.73 -14.51
C LEU A 62 16.03 -17.94 -13.23
N LEU A 63 16.41 -18.48 -12.06
CA LEU A 63 16.10 -17.89 -10.75
C LEU A 63 17.33 -17.18 -10.19
N ASN A 64 17.38 -15.88 -10.36
CA ASN A 64 18.48 -15.05 -9.86
C ASN A 64 17.93 -13.89 -9.01
N GLU A 65 18.82 -13.15 -8.35
CA GLU A 65 18.45 -11.91 -7.71
C GLU A 65 17.79 -10.98 -8.73
N ASP A 66 16.67 -10.37 -8.35
CA ASP A 66 15.86 -9.46 -9.16
C ASP A 66 15.14 -10.10 -10.37
N THR A 67 15.23 -11.41 -10.59
CA THR A 67 14.30 -12.11 -11.49
C THR A 67 12.88 -11.72 -11.08
N ARG A 68 12.06 -11.34 -12.08
CA ARG A 68 10.69 -10.85 -11.85
C ARG A 68 9.69 -11.99 -11.95
N ILE A 69 8.68 -11.96 -11.10
CA ILE A 69 7.53 -12.86 -11.18
C ILE A 69 6.26 -12.02 -11.30
N GLY A 70 5.55 -12.20 -12.42
CA GLY A 70 4.22 -11.61 -12.63
C GLY A 70 3.13 -12.65 -12.34
N VAL A 71 2.09 -12.23 -11.62
CA VAL A 71 0.89 -13.04 -11.36
C VAL A 71 -0.15 -12.70 -12.42
N TYR A 72 -0.48 -13.65 -13.28
CA TYR A 72 -1.46 -13.48 -14.36
C TYR A 72 -2.75 -14.19 -14.02
N ARG A 73 -3.87 -13.48 -14.15
CA ARG A 73 -5.21 -14.01 -13.90
C ARG A 73 -6.01 -14.08 -15.18
N ALA A 74 -6.72 -15.17 -15.35
CA ALA A 74 -7.74 -15.33 -16.38
C ALA A 74 -9.09 -15.62 -15.70
N ILE A 75 -10.11 -14.84 -16.02
CA ILE A 75 -11.44 -14.94 -15.40
C ILE A 75 -12.47 -15.29 -16.48
N ASN A 76 -13.19 -16.40 -16.29
CA ASN A 76 -14.27 -16.83 -17.18
C ASN A 76 -13.84 -16.93 -18.67
N GLY A 77 -12.62 -17.42 -18.92
CA GLY A 77 -12.07 -17.61 -20.29
C GLY A 77 -11.61 -16.32 -20.97
N ARG A 78 -11.55 -15.19 -20.27
CA ARG A 78 -10.91 -13.97 -20.79
C ARG A 78 -9.40 -14.16 -20.90
N ALA A 79 -8.77 -13.36 -21.75
CA ALA A 79 -7.31 -13.35 -21.86
C ALA A 79 -6.65 -13.08 -20.51
N PRO A 80 -5.55 -13.77 -20.17
CA PRO A 80 -4.80 -13.49 -18.95
C PRO A 80 -4.31 -12.04 -18.89
N TYR A 81 -4.41 -11.43 -17.73
CA TYR A 81 -3.90 -10.08 -17.48
C TYR A 81 -3.05 -10.09 -16.20
N LEU A 82 -2.07 -9.19 -16.14
CA LEU A 82 -1.23 -9.00 -14.97
C LEU A 82 -2.07 -8.44 -13.81
N ASP A 83 -2.17 -9.20 -12.73
CA ASP A 83 -3.02 -8.87 -11.59
C ASP A 83 -2.54 -7.58 -10.90
N ASN A 84 -3.37 -6.53 -10.86
CA ASN A 84 -3.06 -5.21 -10.30
C ASN A 84 -1.78 -4.54 -10.84
N GLY A 85 -1.25 -4.97 -11.99
CA GLY A 85 0.05 -4.50 -12.47
C GLY A 85 1.21 -4.91 -11.55
N ALA A 86 1.02 -5.92 -10.70
CA ALA A 86 1.96 -6.29 -9.67
C ALA A 86 3.06 -7.21 -10.23
N ILE A 87 4.28 -6.75 -10.15
CA ILE A 87 5.49 -7.56 -10.40
C ILE A 87 6.22 -7.72 -9.07
N TYR A 88 6.69 -8.94 -8.82
CA TYR A 88 7.47 -9.31 -7.63
C TYR A 88 8.90 -9.63 -8.04
N GLN A 89 9.88 -9.19 -7.26
CA GLN A 89 11.29 -9.43 -7.50
C GLN A 89 11.82 -10.45 -6.50
N ILE A 90 12.50 -11.49 -6.97
CA ILE A 90 13.07 -12.53 -6.13
C ILE A 90 14.13 -11.94 -5.21
N ARG A 91 13.99 -12.24 -3.91
CA ARG A 91 14.91 -11.82 -2.85
C ARG A 91 15.36 -12.97 -1.96
N TYR A 92 14.72 -14.12 -2.08
CA TYR A 92 15.09 -15.30 -1.32
C TYR A 92 14.79 -16.56 -2.13
N LEU A 93 15.77 -17.44 -2.16
CA LEU A 93 15.72 -18.77 -2.78
C LEU A 93 16.21 -19.78 -1.76
N ASP A 94 15.49 -20.90 -1.62
CA ASP A 94 15.91 -22.03 -0.82
C ASP A 94 15.81 -23.30 -1.66
N TYR A 95 16.95 -23.89 -1.93
CA TYR A 95 17.09 -25.11 -2.76
C TYR A 95 17.05 -26.32 -1.83
N GLY A 96 15.84 -26.85 -1.61
CA GLY A 96 15.63 -28.07 -0.85
C GLY A 96 15.89 -29.34 -1.68
N PRO A 97 15.81 -30.52 -1.02
CA PRO A 97 16.04 -31.80 -1.71
C PRO A 97 14.97 -32.14 -2.75
N ASP A 98 13.73 -31.66 -2.58
CA ASP A 98 12.58 -32.03 -3.40
C ASP A 98 11.96 -30.86 -4.16
N SER A 99 12.37 -29.61 -3.85
CA SER A 99 11.75 -28.40 -4.41
C SER A 99 12.62 -27.17 -4.19
N ILE A 100 12.27 -26.10 -4.91
CA ILE A 100 12.88 -24.77 -4.77
C ILE A 100 11.83 -23.84 -4.19
N PHE A 101 12.03 -23.36 -2.97
CA PHE A 101 11.17 -22.32 -2.38
C PHE A 101 11.63 -20.94 -2.85
N VAL A 102 10.67 -20.13 -3.29
CA VAL A 102 10.89 -18.77 -3.81
C VAL A 102 10.08 -17.77 -3.00
N ARG A 103 10.74 -16.73 -2.51
CA ARG A 103 10.07 -15.54 -1.96
C ARG A 103 10.48 -14.32 -2.74
N ALA A 104 9.48 -13.58 -3.20
CA ALA A 104 9.64 -12.36 -3.97
C ALA A 104 8.83 -11.23 -3.35
N TYR A 105 9.33 -10.01 -3.47
CA TYR A 105 8.70 -8.80 -2.94
C TYR A 105 8.18 -7.94 -4.08
N HIS A 106 7.01 -7.34 -3.86
CA HIS A 106 6.40 -6.40 -4.79
C HIS A 106 7.40 -5.30 -5.21
N ALA A 107 7.33 -4.86 -6.47
CA ALA A 107 8.27 -3.90 -7.06
C ALA A 107 8.44 -2.61 -6.25
N THR A 108 7.45 -2.20 -5.44
CA THR A 108 7.57 -1.06 -4.52
C THR A 108 8.75 -1.21 -3.55
N ASN A 109 9.20 -2.44 -3.27
CA ASN A 109 10.41 -2.71 -2.47
C ASN A 109 11.69 -2.14 -3.08
N ILE A 110 11.73 -1.76 -4.35
CA ILE A 110 12.87 -1.08 -4.97
C ILE A 110 13.20 0.22 -4.25
N LEU A 111 12.19 0.91 -3.70
CA LEU A 111 12.38 2.13 -2.92
C LEU A 111 13.13 1.90 -1.60
N ASP A 112 13.06 0.69 -1.03
CA ASP A 112 13.80 0.32 0.18
C ASP A 112 15.30 0.16 -0.05
N ARG A 113 15.72 -0.02 -1.30
CA ARG A 113 17.12 -0.21 -1.70
C ARG A 113 17.89 1.08 -1.89
N ARG A 114 17.23 2.24 -1.80
CA ARG A 114 17.83 3.55 -2.00
C ARG A 114 17.71 4.39 -0.74
N ILE A 115 18.78 5.09 -0.45
CA ILE A 115 18.80 6.15 0.56
C ILE A 115 18.68 7.51 -0.12
N ILE A 116 18.06 8.45 0.56
CA ILE A 116 18.00 9.83 0.10
C ILE A 116 19.37 10.47 0.27
N ALA A 117 19.91 10.92 -0.84
CA ALA A 117 21.17 11.65 -0.91
C ALA A 117 20.93 13.16 -0.97
N TYR A 118 21.99 13.93 -0.87
CA TYR A 118 22.01 15.38 -1.00
C TYR A 118 23.20 15.83 -1.86
N ALA A 119 23.15 17.07 -2.36
CA ALA A 119 24.22 17.60 -3.17
C ALA A 119 25.52 17.76 -2.35
N ALA A 120 26.69 17.64 -3.00
CA ALA A 120 27.98 17.89 -2.38
C ALA A 120 28.02 19.25 -1.69
N GLY A 121 28.56 19.29 -0.48
CA GLY A 121 28.64 20.50 0.35
C GLY A 121 27.38 20.80 1.17
N SER A 122 26.29 19.98 1.03
CA SER A 122 25.11 20.03 1.88
C SER A 122 25.16 18.93 2.92
N SER A 123 24.30 19.00 3.93
CA SER A 123 24.12 17.95 4.96
C SER A 123 22.77 17.24 4.86
N PHE A 124 21.83 17.76 4.07
CA PHE A 124 20.54 17.18 3.80
C PHE A 124 19.92 17.82 2.55
N THR A 125 18.89 17.19 2.00
CA THR A 125 18.02 17.76 0.99
C THR A 125 16.72 18.23 1.62
N THR A 126 16.27 19.43 1.27
CA THR A 126 15.01 20.01 1.74
C THR A 126 14.07 20.25 0.57
N LYS A 127 12.82 19.83 0.75
CA LYS A 127 11.71 20.19 -0.13
C LYS A 127 10.83 21.20 0.60
N ALA A 128 10.63 22.36 -0.03
CA ALA A 128 9.68 23.36 0.46
C ALA A 128 8.26 22.79 0.49
N ALA A 129 7.38 23.42 1.25
CA ALA A 129 5.99 23.00 1.34
C ALA A 129 5.32 23.01 -0.04
N THR A 130 4.90 21.82 -0.46
CA THR A 130 4.12 21.57 -1.65
C THR A 130 3.35 20.26 -1.47
N PHE A 131 2.60 19.82 -2.46
CA PHE A 131 1.82 18.60 -2.39
C PHE A 131 2.67 17.36 -2.12
N ALA A 132 2.20 16.52 -1.19
CA ALA A 132 2.96 15.36 -0.73
C ALA A 132 3.30 14.37 -1.86
N ASP A 133 2.40 14.17 -2.84
CA ASP A 133 2.65 13.31 -4.00
C ASP A 133 3.80 13.83 -4.87
N ASP A 134 3.86 15.15 -5.08
CA ASP A 134 4.91 15.80 -5.85
C ASP A 134 6.28 15.66 -5.17
N ILE A 135 6.31 15.75 -3.83
CA ILE A 135 7.54 15.55 -3.04
C ILE A 135 8.03 14.10 -3.15
N ILE A 136 7.11 13.11 -3.02
CA ILE A 136 7.46 11.69 -3.19
C ILE A 136 8.10 11.47 -4.57
N LYS A 137 7.45 11.95 -5.63
CA LYS A 137 7.95 11.82 -7.01
C LYS A 137 9.27 12.55 -7.23
N THR A 138 9.46 13.69 -6.55
CA THR A 138 10.71 14.45 -6.61
C THR A 138 11.86 13.66 -5.96
N PHE A 139 11.65 13.09 -4.78
CA PHE A 139 12.67 12.26 -4.13
C PHE A 139 13.01 11.01 -4.98
N VAL A 140 12.02 10.36 -5.58
CA VAL A 140 12.28 9.22 -6.49
C VAL A 140 13.06 9.68 -7.71
N ASN A 141 12.67 10.80 -8.31
CA ASN A 141 13.38 11.36 -9.47
C ASN A 141 14.86 11.63 -9.16
N GLU A 142 15.14 12.30 -8.05
CA GLU A 142 16.49 12.69 -7.67
C GLU A 142 17.37 11.50 -7.24
N ASN A 143 16.79 10.44 -6.68
CA ASN A 143 17.56 9.34 -6.14
C ASN A 143 17.55 8.07 -7.01
N MET A 144 16.76 8.03 -8.09
CA MET A 144 16.64 6.86 -8.95
C MET A 144 16.63 7.17 -10.45
N LEU A 145 16.15 8.34 -10.90
CA LEU A 145 15.90 8.60 -12.31
C LEU A 145 16.84 9.65 -12.92
N ALA A 146 16.66 10.91 -12.57
CA ALA A 146 17.47 12.02 -13.16
C ALA A 146 18.67 12.42 -12.29
N GLY A 147 18.73 11.95 -11.07
CA GLY A 147 19.74 12.36 -10.11
C GLY A 147 19.53 13.76 -9.53
N ILE A 148 20.37 14.10 -8.57
CA ILE A 148 20.43 15.43 -7.98
C ILE A 148 21.25 16.31 -8.92
N VAL A 149 20.69 17.45 -9.30
CA VAL A 149 21.36 18.38 -10.22
C VAL A 149 22.72 18.81 -9.67
N GLY A 150 23.77 18.55 -10.46
CA GLY A 150 25.13 19.12 -10.25
C GLY A 150 26.07 18.26 -9.47
N ALA A 151 25.78 16.97 -9.14
CA ALA A 151 26.74 16.27 -8.33
C ALA A 151 26.66 14.75 -8.25
N SER A 152 27.77 14.22 -7.80
CA SER A 152 27.89 13.01 -7.02
C SER A 152 27.00 13.08 -5.77
N ARG A 153 26.36 11.96 -5.43
CA ARG A 153 25.60 11.81 -4.20
C ARG A 153 26.54 11.99 -3.00
N ASP A 154 26.13 12.82 -2.06
CA ASP A 154 26.89 13.12 -0.84
C ASP A 154 28.35 13.60 -1.12
N GLY A 155 28.64 14.02 -2.37
CA GLY A 155 30.00 14.36 -2.78
C GLY A 155 30.95 13.16 -2.94
N VAL A 156 30.48 11.93 -2.86
CA VAL A 156 31.31 10.72 -2.76
C VAL A 156 31.21 9.79 -3.95
N GLU A 157 30.01 9.65 -4.54
CA GLU A 157 29.78 8.67 -5.60
C GLU A 157 29.01 9.21 -6.81
N THR A 158 29.19 8.58 -7.95
CA THR A 158 28.40 8.87 -9.15
C THR A 158 27.00 8.28 -9.00
N TYR A 159 25.99 9.05 -9.38
CA TYR A 159 24.61 8.61 -9.39
C TYR A 159 24.36 7.51 -10.43
N ALA A 160 23.64 6.45 -10.03
CA ALA A 160 23.23 5.37 -10.91
C ALA A 160 21.77 5.58 -11.37
N ASP A 161 21.58 5.90 -12.63
CA ASP A 161 20.28 6.11 -13.27
C ASP A 161 19.61 4.79 -13.62
N VAL A 162 18.35 4.60 -13.25
CA VAL A 162 17.53 3.44 -13.57
C VAL A 162 16.32 3.80 -14.45
N SER A 163 16.32 4.98 -15.07
CA SER A 163 15.20 5.49 -15.88
C SER A 163 14.87 4.64 -17.10
N ALA A 164 15.81 3.78 -17.53
CA ALA A 164 15.55 2.80 -18.59
C ALA A 164 14.49 1.75 -18.20
N TYR A 165 14.29 1.50 -16.90
CA TYR A 165 13.43 0.44 -16.36
C TYR A 165 12.36 0.92 -15.41
N LEU A 166 12.53 2.11 -14.83
CA LEU A 166 11.61 2.72 -13.90
C LEU A 166 11.27 4.14 -14.35
N THR A 167 10.00 4.43 -14.43
CA THR A 167 9.47 5.77 -14.68
C THR A 167 8.65 6.25 -13.48
N LYS A 168 8.21 7.47 -13.51
CA LYS A 168 7.26 8.02 -12.54
C LYS A 168 6.09 8.68 -13.25
N GLN A 169 4.91 8.56 -12.67
CA GLN A 169 3.74 9.34 -13.09
C GLN A 169 4.04 10.83 -13.03
N ALA A 170 3.39 11.62 -13.89
CA ALA A 170 3.44 13.07 -13.80
C ALA A 170 2.97 13.57 -12.41
N ASN A 171 3.46 14.74 -12.00
CA ASN A 171 2.98 15.39 -10.79
C ASN A 171 1.47 15.66 -10.90
N LEU A 172 0.72 15.32 -9.85
CA LEU A 172 -0.74 15.47 -9.82
C LEU A 172 -1.18 16.65 -8.95
N SER A 173 -0.27 17.21 -8.16
CA SER A 173 -0.55 18.27 -7.19
C SER A 173 -1.66 17.86 -6.22
N GLN A 174 -1.50 16.69 -5.63
CA GLN A 174 -2.48 16.06 -4.73
C GLN A 174 -1.86 15.71 -3.38
N GLY A 175 -2.74 15.41 -2.43
CA GLY A 175 -2.33 15.22 -1.03
C GLY A 175 -2.23 16.55 -0.29
N ALA A 176 -1.90 16.49 0.99
CA ALA A 176 -1.70 17.69 1.81
C ALA A 176 -0.40 18.41 1.42
N SER A 177 -0.37 19.72 1.63
CA SER A 177 0.85 20.51 1.50
C SER A 177 1.75 20.26 2.72
N VAL A 178 2.96 19.75 2.47
CA VAL A 178 3.93 19.40 3.51
C VAL A 178 5.34 19.86 3.08
N ALA A 179 6.20 20.15 4.06
CA ALA A 179 7.62 20.32 3.82
C ALA A 179 8.38 19.07 4.30
N LYS A 180 9.47 18.69 3.66
CA LYS A 180 10.26 17.54 4.07
C LYS A 180 11.75 17.78 3.89
N SER A 181 12.50 17.54 4.96
CA SER A 181 13.96 17.43 4.92
C SER A 181 14.36 16.00 5.19
N ALA A 182 15.33 15.50 4.45
CA ALA A 182 15.84 14.14 4.63
C ALA A 182 17.30 14.01 4.22
N ALA A 183 18.03 13.13 4.91
CA ALA A 183 19.40 12.73 4.60
C ALA A 183 19.60 11.26 5.02
N ARG A 184 20.14 10.44 4.13
CA ARG A 184 20.55 9.05 4.37
C ARG A 184 19.46 8.12 4.92
N ARG A 185 18.20 8.56 4.91
CA ARG A 185 17.04 7.71 5.21
C ARG A 185 16.67 6.93 3.97
N LYS A 186 16.09 5.73 4.16
CA LYS A 186 15.54 4.96 3.06
C LYS A 186 14.45 5.75 2.34
N LEU A 187 14.45 5.66 1.02
CA LEU A 187 13.47 6.37 0.18
C LEU A 187 12.04 5.90 0.47
N LEU A 188 11.85 4.59 0.71
CA LEU A 188 10.56 4.00 1.11
C LEU A 188 10.03 4.63 2.39
N ASP A 189 10.87 4.76 3.44
CA ASP A 189 10.46 5.33 4.73
C ASP A 189 10.01 6.77 4.59
N VAL A 190 10.74 7.57 3.80
CA VAL A 190 10.41 9.00 3.62
C VAL A 190 9.15 9.17 2.79
N ALA A 191 8.96 8.33 1.77
CA ALA A 191 7.70 8.32 0.99
C ALA A 191 6.50 7.90 1.86
N THR A 192 6.70 6.92 2.74
CA THR A 192 5.69 6.46 3.72
C THR A 192 5.33 7.57 4.71
N ASP A 193 6.34 8.26 5.27
CA ASP A 193 6.09 9.39 6.16
C ASP A 193 5.24 10.48 5.48
N LEU A 194 5.57 10.82 4.23
CA LEU A 194 4.85 11.84 3.46
C LEU A 194 3.39 11.43 3.18
N ALA A 195 3.17 10.18 2.79
CA ALA A 195 1.83 9.65 2.56
C ALA A 195 1.00 9.63 3.85
N ASN A 196 1.59 9.20 4.97
CA ASN A 196 0.94 9.21 6.27
C ASN A 196 0.66 10.64 6.77
N ALA A 197 1.60 11.57 6.60
CA ALA A 197 1.39 12.98 6.96
C ALA A 197 0.22 13.59 6.18
N SER A 198 0.13 13.31 4.86
CA SER A 198 -1.00 13.73 4.04
C SER A 198 -2.33 13.14 4.54
N THR A 199 -2.33 11.85 4.84
CA THR A 199 -3.54 11.15 5.34
C THR A 199 -3.98 11.71 6.69
N THR A 200 -3.03 11.97 7.60
CA THR A 200 -3.29 12.59 8.91
C THR A 200 -3.80 14.01 8.76
N ALA A 201 -3.31 14.76 7.78
CA ALA A 201 -3.83 16.09 7.44
C ALA A 201 -5.21 16.08 6.74
N GLY A 202 -5.80 14.89 6.55
CA GLY A 202 -7.17 14.74 6.03
C GLY A 202 -7.27 14.35 4.56
N THR A 203 -6.13 14.23 3.84
CA THR A 203 -6.13 13.79 2.45
C THR A 203 -5.39 12.46 2.34
N TYR A 204 -6.14 11.36 2.19
CA TYR A 204 -5.54 10.05 1.97
C TYR A 204 -4.57 10.09 0.79
N LEU A 205 -3.40 9.49 0.99
CA LEU A 205 -2.38 9.35 -0.04
C LEU A 205 -1.71 7.98 0.13
N THR A 206 -1.53 7.29 -0.99
CA THR A 206 -0.71 6.08 -1.07
C THR A 206 0.11 6.08 -2.34
N PHE A 207 1.06 5.17 -2.45
CA PHE A 207 1.94 5.02 -3.62
C PHE A 207 2.33 3.56 -3.80
N GLU A 208 2.63 3.21 -5.03
CA GLU A 208 3.17 1.90 -5.40
C GLU A 208 3.98 1.99 -6.69
N ILE A 209 4.78 0.97 -6.95
CA ILE A 209 5.41 0.76 -8.26
C ILE A 209 4.64 -0.36 -8.95
N ILE A 210 3.99 -0.04 -10.06
CA ILE A 210 3.31 -1.01 -10.90
C ILE A 210 4.10 -1.28 -12.18
N ALA A 211 3.74 -2.33 -12.90
CA ALA A 211 4.27 -2.66 -14.21
C ALA A 211 3.21 -2.37 -15.29
N PRO A 212 3.28 -1.22 -15.98
CA PRO A 212 2.42 -0.96 -17.15
C PRO A 212 2.66 -1.99 -18.26
N THR A 213 3.89 -2.49 -18.36
CA THR A 213 4.31 -3.61 -19.23
C THR A 213 5.26 -4.53 -18.47
N GLU A 214 5.54 -5.70 -18.98
CA GLU A 214 6.49 -6.63 -18.34
C GLU A 214 7.91 -6.04 -18.18
N SER A 215 8.32 -5.17 -19.10
CA SER A 215 9.66 -4.57 -19.12
C SER A 215 9.77 -3.25 -18.37
N THR A 216 8.67 -2.52 -18.16
CA THR A 216 8.69 -1.18 -17.58
C THR A 216 7.96 -1.15 -16.24
N LEU A 217 8.55 -0.44 -15.29
CA LEU A 217 7.94 -0.15 -13.99
C LEU A 217 7.60 1.35 -13.92
N GLU A 218 6.56 1.69 -13.18
CA GLU A 218 6.13 3.07 -12.98
C GLU A 218 5.74 3.32 -11.52
N LEU A 219 6.35 4.33 -10.90
CA LEU A 219 5.88 4.84 -9.63
C LEU A 219 4.59 5.61 -9.85
N ARG A 220 3.53 5.22 -9.16
CA ARG A 220 2.25 5.93 -9.09
C ARG A 220 1.91 6.35 -7.68
N THR A 221 1.21 7.48 -7.59
CA THR A 221 0.59 7.96 -6.35
C THR A 221 -0.92 8.04 -6.54
N TYR A 222 -1.66 7.81 -5.46
CA TYR A 222 -3.12 7.85 -5.46
C TYR A 222 -3.58 8.68 -4.27
N ALA A 223 -4.31 9.74 -4.54
CA ALA A 223 -4.94 10.58 -3.52
C ALA A 223 -6.44 10.30 -3.46
N THR A 224 -7.03 10.46 -2.28
CA THR A 224 -8.41 10.15 -1.95
C THR A 224 -8.71 8.66 -1.94
N GLN A 225 -8.42 7.93 -3.01
CA GLN A 225 -8.53 6.48 -3.10
C GLN A 225 -7.64 5.93 -4.23
N ARG A 226 -7.27 4.65 -4.13
CA ARG A 226 -6.54 3.93 -5.18
C ARG A 226 -7.50 3.31 -6.21
N GLY A 227 -8.60 2.77 -5.73
CA GLY A 227 -9.63 2.08 -6.52
C GLY A 227 -10.87 2.94 -6.76
N VAL A 228 -12.00 2.29 -6.88
CA VAL A 228 -13.30 2.89 -7.18
C VAL A 228 -14.15 2.98 -5.90
N ASP A 229 -14.98 4.01 -5.78
CA ASP A 229 -15.97 4.10 -4.71
C ASP A 229 -17.18 3.21 -5.05
N ARG A 230 -17.37 2.15 -4.28
CA ARG A 230 -18.42 1.15 -4.38
C ARG A 230 -19.17 0.98 -3.06
N ARG A 231 -19.22 2.03 -2.24
CA ARG A 231 -19.97 2.01 -0.98
C ARG A 231 -21.46 1.89 -1.21
N ALA A 232 -22.20 1.51 -0.18
CA ALA A 232 -23.66 1.33 -0.25
C ALA A 232 -24.43 2.54 -0.80
N SER A 233 -23.85 3.73 -0.69
CA SER A 233 -24.43 4.99 -1.20
C SER A 233 -24.20 5.23 -2.70
N THR A 234 -23.44 4.38 -3.40
CA THR A 234 -23.12 4.54 -4.83
C THR A 234 -24.06 3.78 -5.75
N ALA A 235 -23.97 4.02 -7.07
CA ALA A 235 -24.80 3.35 -8.07
C ALA A 235 -24.49 1.85 -8.22
N ASN A 236 -23.24 1.44 -7.98
CA ASN A 236 -22.78 0.05 -8.10
C ASN A 236 -22.16 -0.42 -6.77
N PRO A 237 -22.95 -0.62 -5.73
CA PRO A 237 -22.43 -0.90 -4.41
C PRO A 237 -21.90 -2.32 -4.28
N VAL A 238 -20.81 -2.49 -3.55
CA VAL A 238 -20.31 -3.77 -3.07
C VAL A 238 -20.43 -3.79 -1.56
N ILE A 239 -21.28 -4.68 -1.06
CA ILE A 239 -21.53 -4.86 0.37
C ILE A 239 -21.03 -6.25 0.76
N LEU A 240 -19.96 -6.27 1.57
CA LEU A 240 -19.39 -7.50 2.11
C LEU A 240 -20.08 -7.87 3.41
N SER A 241 -20.68 -9.07 3.44
CA SER A 241 -21.48 -9.50 4.58
C SER A 241 -21.50 -11.02 4.68
N GLN A 242 -21.42 -11.52 5.89
CA GLN A 242 -21.60 -12.94 6.17
C GLN A 242 -23.03 -13.39 5.85
N GLN A 243 -24.02 -12.54 6.09
CA GLN A 243 -25.42 -12.84 5.77
C GLN A 243 -25.68 -12.95 4.26
N ARG A 244 -24.91 -12.22 3.44
CA ARG A 244 -24.96 -12.30 1.97
C ARG A 244 -24.15 -13.47 1.42
N GLY A 245 -23.37 -14.16 2.26
CA GLY A 245 -22.53 -15.28 1.88
C GLY A 245 -21.32 -14.94 1.03
N ASN A 246 -20.94 -13.65 0.93
CA ASN A 246 -19.77 -13.18 0.16
C ASN A 246 -18.56 -12.84 1.03
N LEU A 247 -18.72 -12.91 2.36
CA LEU A 247 -17.66 -12.81 3.35
C LEU A 247 -17.87 -13.90 4.40
N ILE A 248 -16.90 -14.78 4.59
CA ILE A 248 -16.92 -15.81 5.63
C ILE A 248 -15.78 -15.59 6.61
N ASP A 249 -15.86 -16.17 7.80
CA ASP A 249 -14.92 -15.96 8.89
C ASP A 249 -14.70 -14.47 9.18
N ALA A 250 -15.79 -13.69 9.10
CA ALA A 250 -15.73 -12.24 9.26
C ALA A 250 -15.39 -11.88 10.71
N HIS A 251 -14.33 -11.09 10.88
CA HIS A 251 -13.89 -10.59 12.17
C HIS A 251 -13.81 -9.06 12.14
N LEU A 252 -14.51 -8.41 13.07
CA LEU A 252 -14.51 -6.98 13.26
C LEU A 252 -13.75 -6.65 14.53
N VAL A 253 -12.71 -5.82 14.42
CA VAL A 253 -11.99 -5.23 15.55
C VAL A 253 -12.28 -3.74 15.60
N ILE A 254 -12.71 -3.25 16.75
CA ILE A 254 -12.81 -1.82 17.04
C ILE A 254 -11.89 -1.54 18.22
N ASP A 255 -10.79 -0.84 17.98
CA ASP A 255 -9.79 -0.52 18.98
C ASP A 255 -9.90 0.96 19.39
N TYR A 256 -10.24 1.17 20.64
CA TYR A 256 -10.34 2.50 21.27
C TYR A 256 -9.10 2.86 22.09
N THR A 257 -8.11 1.99 22.24
CA THR A 257 -6.98 2.16 23.18
C THR A 257 -6.16 3.42 22.89
N GLN A 258 -6.05 3.78 21.62
CA GLN A 258 -5.33 4.97 21.18
C GLN A 258 -6.27 6.11 20.75
N ALA A 259 -7.56 5.97 21.03
CA ALA A 259 -8.53 6.98 20.62
C ALA A 259 -8.61 8.11 21.66
N ALA A 260 -8.71 9.35 21.15
CA ALA A 260 -9.00 10.54 21.96
C ALA A 260 -10.16 11.33 21.34
N SER A 261 -10.91 12.05 22.14
CA SER A 261 -12.00 12.91 21.71
C SER A 261 -11.71 14.40 21.89
N PHE A 262 -10.59 14.71 22.51
CA PHE A 262 -10.12 16.10 22.68
C PHE A 262 -8.59 16.15 22.60
N ILE A 263 -8.09 17.02 21.75
CA ILE A 263 -6.65 17.25 21.60
C ILE A 263 -6.31 18.68 21.99
N VAL A 264 -5.22 18.83 22.71
CA VAL A 264 -4.56 20.11 22.98
C VAL A 264 -3.18 20.06 22.34
N ALA A 265 -2.90 20.93 21.38
CA ALA A 265 -1.60 21.08 20.76
C ALA A 265 -0.90 22.33 21.33
N GLY A 266 0.26 22.15 21.97
CA GLY A 266 1.06 23.23 22.51
C GLY A 266 2.14 23.67 21.52
N GLY A 267 1.97 24.83 20.90
CA GLY A 267 2.94 25.47 20.04
C GLY A 267 4.07 26.19 20.78
N GLN A 268 4.68 27.16 20.10
CA GLN A 268 5.77 27.98 20.60
C GLN A 268 5.30 28.90 21.75
N GLY A 269 6.23 29.28 22.62
CA GLY A 269 5.98 30.11 23.80
C GLY A 269 5.99 29.31 25.10
N GLU A 270 5.94 30.01 26.21
CA GLU A 270 5.93 29.45 27.56
C GLU A 270 4.75 30.03 28.35
N GLU A 271 4.25 29.28 29.31
CA GLU A 271 3.16 29.68 30.21
C GLU A 271 1.96 30.29 29.46
N THR A 272 1.60 31.52 29.81
CA THR A 272 0.44 32.26 29.23
C THR A 272 0.73 32.75 27.79
N ALA A 273 1.98 32.79 27.34
CA ALA A 273 2.35 33.18 26.00
C ALA A 273 2.43 31.97 25.05
N ARG A 274 2.22 30.75 25.55
CA ARG A 274 2.23 29.55 24.72
C ARG A 274 1.03 29.52 23.79
N LEU A 275 1.28 29.25 22.50
CA LEU A 275 0.23 29.03 21.53
C LEU A 275 -0.47 27.70 21.84
N ILE A 276 -1.80 27.70 21.92
CA ILE A 276 -2.59 26.53 22.23
C ILE A 276 -3.66 26.33 21.16
N GLY A 277 -3.51 25.27 20.38
CA GLY A 277 -4.57 24.79 19.49
C GLY A 277 -5.41 23.71 20.16
N THR A 278 -6.70 23.64 19.84
CA THR A 278 -7.60 22.63 20.39
C THR A 278 -8.53 22.07 19.33
N ALA A 279 -8.81 20.77 19.42
CA ALA A 279 -9.78 20.10 18.56
C ALA A 279 -10.63 19.12 19.37
N ILE A 280 -11.90 18.99 19.04
CA ILE A 280 -12.86 18.14 19.77
C ILE A 280 -13.77 17.35 18.82
N ASP A 281 -13.90 16.05 19.08
CA ASP A 281 -15.00 15.24 18.59
C ASP A 281 -16.19 15.36 19.56
N THR A 282 -17.07 16.29 19.29
CA THR A 282 -18.21 16.60 20.14
C THR A 282 -19.17 15.42 20.32
N THR A 283 -19.34 14.61 19.28
CA THR A 283 -20.23 13.43 19.29
C THR A 283 -19.68 12.38 20.25
N ARG A 284 -18.40 12.05 20.17
CA ARG A 284 -17.79 11.07 21.07
C ARG A 284 -17.71 11.58 22.50
N ALA A 285 -17.39 12.85 22.69
CA ALA A 285 -17.36 13.46 24.02
C ALA A 285 -18.73 13.43 24.67
N ALA A 286 -19.80 13.70 23.93
CA ALA A 286 -21.19 13.70 24.47
C ALA A 286 -21.71 12.29 24.76
N ASN A 287 -21.22 11.26 24.04
CA ASN A 287 -21.63 9.87 24.21
C ASN A 287 -20.95 9.18 25.41
N SER A 288 -20.02 9.82 26.08
CA SER A 288 -19.34 9.28 27.26
C SER A 288 -19.84 9.97 28.55
N PRO A 289 -20.26 9.20 29.58
CA PRO A 289 -20.59 9.77 30.86
C PRO A 289 -19.39 10.38 31.60
N PHE A 290 -18.17 10.05 31.15
CA PHE A 290 -16.90 10.58 31.67
C PHE A 290 -16.43 11.82 30.91
N GLY A 291 -17.19 12.27 29.89
CA GLY A 291 -16.86 13.40 29.05
C GLY A 291 -15.74 13.12 28.05
N ARG A 292 -14.78 14.03 27.99
CA ARG A 292 -13.69 13.97 26.97
C ARG A 292 -12.58 13.00 27.37
N ILE A 293 -12.02 12.32 26.37
CA ILE A 293 -10.74 11.63 26.47
C ILE A 293 -9.69 12.59 25.91
N GLU A 294 -8.87 13.14 26.79
CA GLU A 294 -7.95 14.23 26.46
C GLU A 294 -6.55 13.71 26.16
N ARG A 295 -5.89 14.35 25.19
CA ARG A 295 -4.47 14.09 24.86
C ARG A 295 -3.78 15.42 24.58
N PHE A 296 -2.56 15.56 25.14
CA PHE A 296 -1.69 16.69 24.86
C PHE A 296 -0.66 16.30 23.77
N ARG A 297 -0.46 17.21 22.83
CA ARG A 297 0.58 17.14 21.81
C ARG A 297 1.55 18.30 21.97
N ASP A 298 2.80 18.03 22.30
CA ASP A 298 3.85 19.05 22.27
C ASP A 298 4.31 19.28 20.84
N ALA A 299 4.12 20.49 20.35
CA ALA A 299 4.46 20.96 19.02
C ALA A 299 5.22 22.30 19.08
N SER A 300 6.18 22.41 19.98
CA SER A 300 6.92 23.63 20.33
C SER A 300 7.59 24.35 19.16
N THR A 301 7.70 23.73 18.00
CA THR A 301 8.21 24.35 16.76
C THR A 301 7.15 25.19 16.01
N ILE A 302 5.89 25.05 16.35
CA ILE A 302 4.78 25.77 15.70
C ILE A 302 4.71 27.20 16.20
N ALA A 303 4.86 28.15 15.26
CA ALA A 303 5.01 29.58 15.55
C ALA A 303 3.72 30.41 15.27
N SER A 304 2.59 29.80 14.97
CA SER A 304 1.32 30.53 14.75
C SER A 304 0.12 29.79 15.34
N GLN A 305 -0.91 30.55 15.76
CA GLN A 305 -2.14 29.98 16.30
C GLN A 305 -2.85 29.08 15.27
N ALA A 306 -2.97 29.51 14.02
CA ALA A 306 -3.60 28.70 12.99
C ALA A 306 -2.92 27.35 12.79
N ALA A 307 -1.58 27.31 12.81
CA ALA A 307 -0.83 26.06 12.68
C ALA A 307 -0.97 25.16 13.94
N ALA A 308 -1.17 25.76 15.12
CA ALA A 308 -1.47 24.99 16.34
C ALA A 308 -2.87 24.36 16.31
N ASP A 309 -3.84 25.08 15.77
CA ASP A 309 -5.22 24.57 15.56
C ASP A 309 -5.21 23.46 14.51
N ASP A 310 -4.51 23.63 13.38
CA ASP A 310 -4.34 22.60 12.33
C ASP A 310 -3.66 21.33 12.88
N GLU A 311 -2.66 21.49 13.75
CA GLU A 311 -2.00 20.35 14.41
C GLU A 311 -2.97 19.61 15.32
N ALA A 312 -3.77 20.34 16.13
CA ALA A 312 -4.77 19.73 16.99
C ALA A 312 -5.81 18.94 16.18
N ASP A 313 -6.31 19.49 15.08
CA ASP A 313 -7.22 18.81 14.16
C ASP A 313 -6.60 17.57 13.51
N SER A 314 -5.35 17.66 13.10
CA SER A 314 -4.58 16.54 12.54
C SER A 314 -4.43 15.41 13.55
N GLN A 315 -4.06 15.73 14.79
CA GLN A 315 -3.94 14.77 15.89
C GLN A 315 -5.27 14.14 16.27
N LEU A 316 -6.39 14.90 16.22
CA LEU A 316 -7.72 14.37 16.48
C LEU A 316 -8.13 13.34 15.40
N ARG A 317 -7.84 13.60 14.13
CA ARG A 317 -8.05 12.63 13.05
C ARG A 317 -7.23 11.36 13.25
N ALA A 318 -5.95 11.50 13.64
CA ALA A 318 -5.08 10.36 13.93
C ALA A 318 -5.53 9.57 15.18
N ALA A 319 -6.21 10.22 16.12
CA ALA A 319 -6.71 9.62 17.36
C ALA A 319 -8.14 9.07 17.26
N ARG A 320 -8.63 8.77 16.06
CA ARG A 320 -9.90 8.07 15.85
C ARG A 320 -9.79 6.60 16.25
N PRO A 321 -10.90 5.95 16.62
CA PRO A 321 -10.93 4.51 16.80
C PRO A 321 -10.47 3.79 15.55
N LEU A 322 -9.64 2.77 15.72
CA LEU A 322 -9.22 1.92 14.62
C LEU A 322 -10.30 0.85 14.39
N ILE A 323 -10.89 0.84 13.19
CA ILE A 323 -11.87 -0.16 12.79
C ILE A 323 -11.28 -1.00 11.66
N LEU A 324 -11.13 -2.29 11.92
CA LEU A 324 -10.56 -3.27 11.00
C LEU A 324 -11.54 -4.43 10.81
N PHE A 325 -11.76 -4.79 9.56
CA PHE A 325 -12.42 -6.03 9.19
C PHE A 325 -11.40 -6.97 8.54
N THR A 326 -11.50 -8.24 8.88
CA THR A 326 -10.81 -9.32 8.17
C THR A 326 -11.80 -10.42 7.86
N GLY A 327 -11.51 -11.25 6.86
CA GLY A 327 -12.34 -12.38 6.49
C GLY A 327 -11.88 -13.01 5.19
N GLN A 328 -12.58 -14.06 4.78
CA GLN A 328 -12.36 -14.71 3.48
C GLN A 328 -13.47 -14.26 2.51
N LEU A 329 -13.05 -13.76 1.35
CA LEU A 329 -13.96 -13.37 0.29
C LEU A 329 -14.45 -14.61 -0.44
N VAL A 330 -15.76 -14.70 -0.62
CA VAL A 330 -16.40 -15.72 -1.44
C VAL A 330 -16.81 -15.08 -2.76
N GLU A 331 -16.05 -15.35 -3.80
CA GLU A 331 -16.35 -14.85 -5.13
C GLU A 331 -17.51 -15.63 -5.76
N THR A 332 -18.43 -14.90 -6.35
CA THR A 332 -19.59 -15.43 -7.06
C THR A 332 -19.64 -14.84 -8.47
N PRO A 333 -20.46 -15.37 -9.39
CA PRO A 333 -20.63 -14.74 -10.70
C PRO A 333 -21.10 -13.28 -10.66
N ALA A 334 -21.74 -12.86 -9.56
CA ALA A 334 -22.23 -11.49 -9.36
C ALA A 334 -21.26 -10.62 -8.52
N LEU A 335 -20.19 -11.21 -8.00
CA LEU A 335 -19.20 -10.50 -7.17
C LEU A 335 -17.83 -11.15 -7.36
N THR A 336 -17.08 -10.66 -8.33
CA THR A 336 -15.79 -11.21 -8.74
C THR A 336 -14.69 -10.14 -8.60
N ARG A 337 -13.61 -10.49 -7.91
CA ARG A 337 -12.42 -9.63 -7.83
C ARG A 337 -11.79 -9.42 -9.21
N GLY A 338 -11.38 -8.19 -9.51
CA GLY A 338 -10.86 -7.78 -10.81
C GLY A 338 -11.92 -7.47 -11.86
N ILE A 339 -13.22 -7.65 -11.52
CA ILE A 339 -14.36 -7.25 -12.35
C ILE A 339 -15.27 -6.30 -11.57
N ASP A 340 -15.79 -6.76 -10.44
CA ASP A 340 -16.78 -6.01 -9.65
C ASP A 340 -16.12 -5.19 -8.54
N PHE A 341 -15.00 -5.64 -8.02
CA PHE A 341 -14.19 -4.92 -7.02
C PHE A 341 -12.73 -5.34 -7.10
N ASP A 342 -11.83 -4.52 -6.54
CA ASP A 342 -10.41 -4.86 -6.44
C ASP A 342 -9.71 -4.09 -5.30
N LEU A 343 -8.40 -4.31 -5.15
CA LEU A 343 -7.55 -3.67 -4.15
C LEU A 343 -7.66 -2.13 -4.23
N GLY A 344 -7.87 -1.52 -3.07
CA GLY A 344 -8.00 -0.07 -2.93
C GLY A 344 -9.40 0.48 -3.13
N ASP A 345 -10.39 -0.36 -3.51
CA ASP A 345 -11.79 0.08 -3.61
C ASP A 345 -12.36 0.43 -2.23
N MET A 346 -13.19 1.46 -2.19
CA MET A 346 -14.03 1.74 -1.03
C MET A 346 -15.32 0.93 -1.13
N LEU A 347 -15.61 0.18 -0.09
CA LEU A 347 -16.70 -0.79 0.00
C LEU A 347 -17.51 -0.51 1.26
N THR A 348 -18.60 -1.23 1.43
CA THR A 348 -19.33 -1.32 2.70
C THR A 348 -19.14 -2.72 3.28
N ALA A 349 -18.79 -2.83 4.56
CA ALA A 349 -18.76 -4.10 5.29
C ALA A 349 -19.80 -4.10 6.40
N GLU A 350 -20.51 -5.21 6.58
CA GLU A 350 -21.50 -5.39 7.63
C GLU A 350 -20.92 -6.19 8.79
N SER A 351 -21.12 -5.67 10.02
CA SER A 351 -20.76 -6.40 11.25
C SER A 351 -21.49 -7.75 11.31
N PRO A 352 -20.78 -8.86 11.53
CA PRO A 352 -21.38 -10.18 11.55
C PRO A 352 -22.41 -10.37 12.68
N GLN A 353 -22.27 -9.61 13.79
CA GLN A 353 -23.14 -9.71 14.95
C GLN A 353 -24.34 -8.77 14.90
N SER A 354 -24.13 -7.51 14.48
CA SER A 354 -25.15 -6.47 14.57
C SER A 354 -25.76 -6.07 13.23
N GLY A 355 -25.16 -6.45 12.10
CA GLY A 355 -25.55 -5.96 10.78
C GLY A 355 -25.24 -4.47 10.55
N GLN A 356 -24.56 -3.81 11.50
CA GLN A 356 -24.15 -2.41 11.34
C GLN A 356 -23.19 -2.30 10.17
N GLN A 357 -23.43 -1.32 9.32
CA GLN A 357 -22.61 -1.06 8.14
C GLN A 357 -21.49 -0.08 8.45
N TYR A 358 -20.33 -0.35 7.87
CA TYR A 358 -19.13 0.48 7.95
C TYR A 358 -18.58 0.70 6.54
N ASP A 359 -18.24 1.95 6.24
CA ASP A 359 -17.51 2.29 5.04
C ASP A 359 -16.03 1.95 5.23
N VAL A 360 -15.52 1.10 4.35
CA VAL A 360 -14.18 0.51 4.46
C VAL A 360 -13.46 0.56 3.12
N ARG A 361 -12.13 0.56 3.17
CA ARG A 361 -11.28 0.34 2.00
C ARG A 361 -10.66 -1.04 2.05
N LEU A 362 -10.61 -1.71 0.90
CA LEU A 362 -9.94 -2.98 0.73
C LEU A 362 -8.42 -2.75 0.64
N ASP A 363 -7.76 -2.72 1.79
CA ASP A 363 -6.34 -2.39 1.90
C ASP A 363 -5.43 -3.58 1.60
N VAL A 364 -5.89 -4.81 1.89
CA VAL A 364 -5.10 -6.04 1.73
C VAL A 364 -5.91 -7.12 1.06
N ILE A 365 -5.31 -7.81 0.11
CA ILE A 365 -5.80 -9.07 -0.46
C ILE A 365 -4.68 -10.09 -0.33
N ARG A 366 -4.97 -11.25 0.29
CA ARG A 366 -4.08 -12.40 0.29
C ARG A 366 -4.75 -13.55 -0.42
N GLU A 367 -4.15 -13.99 -1.51
CA GLU A 367 -4.63 -15.14 -2.27
C GLU A 367 -3.69 -16.33 -2.06
N THR A 368 -4.27 -17.44 -1.61
CA THR A 368 -3.55 -18.69 -1.41
C THR A 368 -4.15 -19.75 -2.32
N ILE A 369 -3.32 -20.39 -3.13
CA ILE A 369 -3.70 -21.47 -4.05
C ILE A 369 -2.90 -22.71 -3.69
N THR A 370 -3.58 -23.78 -3.33
CA THR A 370 -2.98 -25.07 -2.98
C THR A 370 -3.70 -26.19 -3.72
N SER A 371 -3.24 -27.42 -3.53
CA SER A 371 -3.98 -28.61 -4.02
C SER A 371 -5.39 -28.76 -3.48
N GLU A 372 -5.69 -28.12 -2.33
CA GLU A 372 -7.03 -28.12 -1.72
C GLU A 372 -7.97 -27.06 -2.32
N GLY A 373 -7.43 -26.11 -3.10
CA GLY A 373 -8.19 -25.06 -3.75
C GLY A 373 -7.63 -23.67 -3.53
N ARG A 374 -8.41 -22.69 -3.94
CA ARG A 374 -8.09 -21.25 -3.90
C ARG A 374 -8.87 -20.58 -2.77
N ARG A 375 -8.16 -19.78 -1.96
CA ARG A 375 -8.75 -18.94 -0.90
C ARG A 375 -8.29 -17.49 -1.08
N VAL A 376 -9.19 -16.55 -0.81
CA VAL A 376 -8.91 -15.11 -0.89
C VAL A 376 -9.26 -14.48 0.45
N ALA A 377 -8.28 -14.14 1.25
CA ALA A 377 -8.48 -13.37 2.47
C ALA A 377 -8.41 -11.87 2.19
N CYS A 378 -9.12 -11.09 2.97
CA CYS A 378 -9.13 -9.64 2.86
C CYS A 378 -8.84 -8.96 4.20
N GLY A 379 -8.21 -7.79 4.10
CA GLY A 379 -8.09 -6.82 5.19
C GLY A 379 -8.71 -5.50 4.77
N LEU A 380 -9.68 -5.05 5.55
CA LEU A 380 -10.48 -3.86 5.28
C LEU A 380 -10.28 -2.87 6.42
N ARG A 381 -10.08 -1.60 6.10
CA ARG A 381 -9.91 -0.52 7.08
C ARG A 381 -10.99 0.53 6.90
N SER A 382 -11.55 1.04 8.00
CA SER A 382 -12.49 2.16 7.94
C SER A 382 -11.89 3.37 7.24
N VAL A 383 -12.71 4.05 6.46
CA VAL A 383 -12.37 5.28 5.73
C VAL A 383 -12.87 6.54 6.43
N THR A 384 -13.54 6.40 7.58
CA THR A 384 -14.08 7.51 8.39
C THR A 384 -13.17 7.90 9.52
#